data_799a32b23450ad5561f2d24e7cf16428
#
_entry.id   799a32b23450ad5561f2d24e7cf16428
#
_cell.length_a   1.000
_cell.length_b   1.000
_cell.length_c   1.000
_cell.angle_alpha   90.00
_cell.angle_beta   90.00
_cell.angle_gamma   90.00
#
_symmetry.space_group_name_H-M   'P 1'
#
loop_
_entity.id
_entity.type
_entity.pdbx_description
1 polymer ?
#
loop_
_entity_poly.entity_id
_entity_poly.type
_entity_poly.pdbx_seq_one_letter_code
_entity_poly.pdbx_strand_id
1 'polypeptide(L)'
;MYLRILLIYLFILNVLPGEIHVFNRSTGKESEIKTLLDSKLLYISTKDLSKSLSSKLYENTERKKLVLYIAGRKIKISGYTSYIMIDDQPYQMHQITKVKSNDLYVPAQEFLKILKLTVLPGINFDSKKEFLDIDIVRYNITGIHVDVKSNGTIIRLTTRKPFSDRNI
;
A
#
# COMPACT_ATOMS: atom_id res chain seq x y z
N MET A 1 2.99 37.17 32.49
CA MET A 1 1.85 36.25 32.15
C MET A 1 1.82 35.92 30.66
N TYR A 2 1.94 36.89 29.76
CA TYR A 2 1.90 36.69 28.29
C TYR A 2 3.03 35.82 27.72
N LEU A 3 4.21 35.82 28.28
CA LEU A 3 5.34 35.00 27.80
C LEU A 3 5.12 33.48 27.97
N ARG A 4 4.42 33.09 29.05
CA ARG A 4 4.06 31.68 29.28
C ARG A 4 2.99 31.17 28.34
N ILE A 5 2.03 32.03 27.95
CA ILE A 5 1.00 31.71 27.00
C ILE A 5 1.58 31.58 25.59
N LEU A 6 2.53 32.41 25.22
CA LEU A 6 3.27 32.34 23.93
C LEU A 6 4.06 31.03 23.81
N LEU A 7 4.70 30.58 24.88
CA LEU A 7 5.47 29.31 24.91
C LEU A 7 4.57 28.09 24.75
N ILE A 8 3.35 28.11 25.30
CA ILE A 8 2.36 27.03 25.13
C ILE A 8 1.85 27.00 23.68
N TYR A 9 1.63 28.17 23.06
CA TYR A 9 1.24 28.23 21.63
C TYR A 9 2.35 27.71 20.71
N LEU A 10 3.62 27.97 21.01
CA LEU A 10 4.75 27.46 20.23
C LEU A 10 4.91 25.93 20.34
N PHE A 11 4.48 25.35 21.46
CA PHE A 11 4.53 23.88 21.65
C PHE A 11 3.39 23.14 20.95
N ILE A 12 2.24 23.80 20.71
CA ILE A 12 1.08 23.20 20.04
C ILE A 12 1.29 23.14 18.50
N LEU A 13 2.17 24.00 17.96
CA LEU A 13 2.46 24.06 16.52
C LEU A 13 3.31 22.88 15.97
N ASN A 14 3.80 21.99 16.84
CA ASN A 14 4.72 20.92 16.45
C ASN A 14 4.07 19.53 16.30
N VAL A 15 2.76 19.42 16.27
CA VAL A 15 2.07 18.12 16.05
C VAL A 15 1.10 18.23 14.87
N LEU A 16 1.58 18.74 13.75
CA LEU A 16 0.88 18.47 12.50
C LEU A 16 1.18 17.00 12.13
N PRO A 17 0.15 16.18 11.92
CA PRO A 17 0.37 14.87 11.34
C PRO A 17 1.06 15.08 10.00
N GLY A 18 2.21 14.47 9.80
CA GLY A 18 2.86 14.44 8.50
C GLY A 18 1.94 13.76 7.48
N GLU A 19 2.09 14.12 6.22
CA GLU A 19 1.33 13.53 5.12
C GLU A 19 2.31 13.10 4.02
N ILE A 20 2.01 11.98 3.37
CA ILE A 20 2.73 11.52 2.19
C ILE A 20 1.96 11.98 0.96
N HIS A 21 2.61 12.70 0.07
CA HIS A 21 2.05 13.03 -1.24
C HIS A 21 2.05 11.81 -2.14
N VAL A 22 0.92 11.56 -2.79
CA VAL A 22 0.71 10.40 -3.66
C VAL A 22 0.38 10.88 -5.05
N PHE A 23 1.08 10.37 -6.05
CA PHE A 23 0.72 10.52 -7.45
C PHE A 23 0.38 9.17 -8.05
N ASN A 24 -0.86 9.00 -8.50
CA ASN A 24 -1.33 7.79 -9.18
C ASN A 24 -1.29 8.00 -10.69
N ARG A 25 -0.24 7.51 -11.35
CA ARG A 25 -0.03 7.64 -12.81
C ARG A 25 -1.16 7.03 -13.62
N SER A 26 -1.75 5.94 -13.13
CA SER A 26 -2.82 5.23 -13.86
C SER A 26 -4.12 6.02 -13.95
N THR A 27 -4.34 6.96 -13.02
CA THR A 27 -5.55 7.81 -12.97
C THR A 27 -5.24 9.29 -13.17
N GLY A 28 -3.95 9.70 -13.12
CA GLY A 28 -3.50 11.09 -13.15
C GLY A 28 -3.90 11.87 -11.90
N LYS A 29 -4.28 11.19 -10.79
CA LYS A 29 -4.76 11.84 -9.58
C LYS A 29 -3.66 12.00 -8.55
N GLU A 30 -3.68 13.14 -7.88
CA GLU A 30 -2.93 13.40 -6.66
C GLU A 30 -3.81 13.20 -5.43
N SER A 31 -3.20 12.78 -4.34
CA SER A 31 -3.86 12.59 -3.04
C SER A 31 -2.83 12.61 -1.94
N GLU A 32 -3.29 12.60 -0.70
CA GLU A 32 -2.44 12.60 0.50
C GLU A 32 -2.81 11.42 1.39
N ILE A 33 -1.81 10.85 2.03
CA ILE A 33 -1.96 9.77 3.00
C ILE A 33 -1.47 10.29 4.35
N LYS A 34 -2.36 10.30 5.34
CA LYS A 34 -2.01 10.65 6.72
C LYS A 34 -0.97 9.72 7.28
N THR A 35 -0.03 10.30 7.98
CA THR A 35 1.04 9.54 8.62
C THR A 35 0.97 9.62 10.15
N LEU A 36 1.66 8.69 10.77
CA LEU A 36 1.93 8.66 12.19
C LEU A 36 3.42 8.38 12.36
N LEU A 37 4.13 9.30 13.01
CA LEU A 37 5.52 9.08 13.38
C LEU A 37 5.57 8.50 14.78
N ASP A 38 6.22 7.36 14.94
CA ASP A 38 6.46 6.74 16.24
C ASP A 38 7.87 6.17 16.29
N SER A 39 8.64 6.59 17.30
CA SER A 39 10.02 6.13 17.51
C SER A 39 10.89 6.24 16.24
N LYS A 40 10.74 7.32 15.48
CA LYS A 40 11.40 7.59 14.18
C LYS A 40 10.92 6.68 13.03
N LEU A 41 9.89 5.88 13.23
CA LEU A 41 9.29 5.05 12.20
C LEU A 41 8.03 5.72 11.66
N LEU A 42 7.94 5.78 10.34
CA LEU A 42 6.80 6.34 9.64
C LEU A 42 5.76 5.25 9.39
N TYR A 43 4.54 5.51 9.81
CA TYR A 43 3.37 4.68 9.56
C TYR A 43 2.41 5.42 8.65
N ILE A 44 1.69 4.69 7.80
CA ILE A 44 0.69 5.24 6.89
C ILE A 44 -0.70 4.72 7.19
N SER A 45 -1.70 5.60 6.99
CA SER A 45 -3.11 5.27 7.06
C SER A 45 -3.49 4.27 5.97
N THR A 46 -4.08 3.15 6.35
CA THR A 46 -4.56 2.15 5.38
C THR A 46 -5.83 2.60 4.67
N LYS A 47 -6.66 3.42 5.32
CA LYS A 47 -7.86 4.00 4.70
C LYS A 47 -7.49 5.00 3.61
N ASP A 48 -6.55 5.89 3.87
CA ASP A 48 -6.15 6.88 2.88
C ASP A 48 -5.38 6.23 1.72
N LEU A 49 -4.52 5.23 2.00
CA LEU A 49 -3.91 4.42 0.95
C LEU A 49 -4.97 3.73 0.07
N SER A 50 -6.02 3.18 0.67
CA SER A 50 -7.13 2.58 -0.08
C SER A 50 -7.79 3.59 -1.03
N LYS A 51 -8.03 4.83 -0.58
CA LYS A 51 -8.59 5.90 -1.41
C LYS A 51 -7.65 6.28 -2.55
N SER A 52 -6.35 6.46 -2.26
CA SER A 52 -5.32 6.80 -3.26
C SER A 52 -5.18 5.74 -4.36
N LEU A 53 -5.40 4.47 -4.00
CA LEU A 53 -5.39 3.34 -4.92
C LEU A 53 -6.76 3.10 -5.59
N SER A 54 -7.80 3.84 -5.21
CA SER A 54 -9.19 3.59 -5.64
C SER A 54 -9.59 2.12 -5.40
N SER A 55 -9.12 1.54 -4.29
CA SER A 55 -9.32 0.14 -3.95
C SER A 55 -10.54 -0.05 -3.05
N LYS A 56 -11.13 -1.26 -3.10
CA LYS A 56 -12.22 -1.62 -2.18
C LYS A 56 -11.65 -1.92 -0.80
N LEU A 57 -12.31 -1.37 0.22
CA LEU A 57 -11.95 -1.53 1.62
C LEU A 57 -13.14 -2.05 2.40
N TYR A 58 -12.90 -3.08 3.22
CA TYR A 58 -13.86 -3.59 4.19
C TYR A 58 -13.23 -3.54 5.58
N GLU A 59 -13.93 -3.00 6.56
CA GLU A 59 -13.42 -2.87 7.92
C GLU A 59 -14.33 -3.52 8.96
N ASN A 60 -13.70 -4.06 9.98
CA ASN A 60 -14.34 -4.48 11.21
C ASN A 60 -13.62 -3.77 12.37
N THR A 61 -14.20 -2.65 12.82
CA THR A 61 -13.62 -1.78 13.85
C THR A 61 -13.55 -2.45 15.21
N GLU A 62 -14.53 -3.27 15.57
CA GLU A 62 -14.55 -4.00 16.84
C GLU A 62 -13.37 -4.98 16.94
N ARG A 63 -13.12 -5.72 15.86
CA ARG A 63 -12.02 -6.68 15.78
C ARG A 63 -10.71 -6.06 15.33
N LYS A 64 -10.68 -4.75 15.06
CA LYS A 64 -9.50 -4.04 14.56
C LYS A 64 -8.90 -4.73 13.34
N LYS A 65 -9.74 -5.09 12.39
CA LYS A 65 -9.37 -5.79 11.17
C LYS A 65 -9.84 -5.01 9.94
N LEU A 66 -9.05 -5.11 8.88
CA LEU A 66 -9.29 -4.44 7.63
C LEU A 66 -8.92 -5.37 6.47
N VAL A 67 -9.69 -5.33 5.40
CA VAL A 67 -9.43 -6.05 4.16
C VAL A 67 -9.40 -5.08 3.00
N LEU A 68 -8.27 -5.04 2.31
CA LEU A 68 -8.07 -4.28 1.07
C LEU A 68 -8.12 -5.21 -0.14
N TYR A 69 -8.71 -4.74 -1.24
CA TYR A 69 -8.62 -5.42 -2.53
C TYR A 69 -7.86 -4.54 -3.51
N ILE A 70 -6.60 -4.87 -3.75
CA ILE A 70 -5.69 -4.12 -4.62
C ILE A 70 -5.27 -5.00 -5.79
N ALA A 71 -5.45 -4.53 -7.01
CA ALA A 71 -5.10 -5.26 -8.24
C ALA A 71 -5.65 -6.71 -8.29
N GLY A 72 -6.83 -6.95 -7.70
CA GLY A 72 -7.46 -8.27 -7.64
C GLY A 72 -6.93 -9.17 -6.52
N ARG A 73 -5.96 -8.72 -5.72
CA ARG A 73 -5.41 -9.45 -4.57
C ARG A 73 -6.10 -9.00 -3.28
N LYS A 74 -6.30 -9.95 -2.36
CA LYS A 74 -6.93 -9.72 -1.06
C LYS A 74 -5.87 -9.56 0.02
N ILE A 75 -5.84 -8.41 0.68
CA ILE A 75 -4.89 -8.08 1.74
C ILE A 75 -5.65 -7.93 3.04
N LYS A 76 -5.35 -8.78 4.03
CA LYS A 76 -5.93 -8.71 5.38
C LYS A 76 -4.91 -8.09 6.32
N ILE A 77 -5.31 -7.06 7.05
CA ILE A 77 -4.50 -6.36 8.04
C ILE A 77 -5.23 -6.41 9.37
N SER A 78 -4.52 -6.74 10.45
CA SER A 78 -5.06 -6.74 11.80
C SER A 78 -4.27 -5.75 12.66
N GLY A 79 -4.96 -5.08 13.57
CA GLY A 79 -4.33 -4.18 14.52
C GLY A 79 -3.43 -4.91 15.51
N TYR A 80 -2.33 -4.27 15.90
CA TYR A 80 -1.36 -4.75 16.90
C TYR A 80 -0.66 -6.07 16.52
N THR A 81 -0.52 -6.35 15.23
CA THR A 81 0.22 -7.51 14.73
C THR A 81 1.32 -7.09 13.79
N SER A 82 2.38 -7.88 13.70
CA SER A 82 3.46 -7.70 12.72
C SER A 82 3.23 -8.48 11.42
N TYR A 83 2.07 -9.10 11.27
CA TYR A 83 1.74 -9.90 10.09
C TYR A 83 0.61 -9.29 9.30
N ILE A 84 0.72 -9.36 7.98
CA ILE A 84 -0.37 -9.15 7.04
C ILE A 84 -0.57 -10.44 6.23
N MET A 85 -1.77 -10.64 5.71
CA MET A 85 -2.07 -11.77 4.84
C MET A 85 -2.37 -11.26 3.43
N ILE A 86 -1.73 -11.83 2.42
CA ILE A 86 -2.02 -11.55 1.01
C ILE A 86 -2.44 -12.85 0.36
N ASP A 87 -3.71 -12.96 -0.07
CA ASP A 87 -4.33 -14.18 -0.60
C ASP A 87 -4.04 -15.40 0.27
N ASP A 88 -4.24 -15.23 1.60
CA ASP A 88 -4.05 -16.25 2.64
C ASP A 88 -2.58 -16.69 2.89
N GLN A 89 -1.60 -16.02 2.27
CA GLN A 89 -0.18 -16.16 2.57
C GLN A 89 0.26 -15.11 3.59
N PRO A 90 0.94 -15.49 4.69
CA PRO A 90 1.42 -14.56 5.70
C PRO A 90 2.71 -13.85 5.25
N TYR A 91 2.78 -12.53 5.50
CA TYR A 91 3.96 -11.71 5.32
C TYR A 91 4.27 -10.99 6.61
N GLN A 92 5.49 -11.12 7.08
CA GLN A 92 5.95 -10.50 8.32
C GLN A 92 6.56 -9.13 8.05
N MET A 93 6.18 -8.17 8.89
CA MET A 93 6.84 -6.89 9.07
C MET A 93 7.66 -6.93 10.36
N HIS A 94 8.69 -6.10 10.50
CA HIS A 94 9.47 -6.02 11.75
C HIS A 94 8.70 -5.29 12.85
N GLN A 95 7.79 -4.41 12.45
CA GLN A 95 7.01 -3.59 13.36
C GLN A 95 5.54 -3.97 13.34
N ILE A 96 4.87 -3.78 14.49
CA ILE A 96 3.44 -4.04 14.61
C ILE A 96 2.62 -2.92 13.97
N THR A 97 1.45 -3.26 13.47
CA THR A 97 0.44 -2.30 13.04
C THR A 97 -0.11 -1.52 14.23
N LYS A 98 -0.54 -0.29 14.01
CA LYS A 98 -1.12 0.57 15.05
C LYS A 98 -2.58 0.88 14.74
N VAL A 99 -3.33 1.17 15.80
CA VAL A 99 -4.73 1.61 15.69
C VAL A 99 -4.84 3.02 16.24
N LYS A 100 -5.36 3.95 15.44
CA LYS A 100 -5.61 5.33 15.86
C LYS A 100 -6.84 5.86 15.13
N SER A 101 -7.76 6.48 15.85
CA SER A 101 -8.96 7.13 15.28
C SER A 101 -9.75 6.24 14.31
N ASN A 102 -10.00 4.98 14.69
CA ASN A 102 -10.69 3.99 13.85
C ASN A 102 -10.00 3.65 12.53
N ASP A 103 -8.69 3.84 12.44
CA ASP A 103 -7.90 3.45 11.29
C ASP A 103 -6.73 2.57 11.71
N LEU A 104 -6.27 1.73 10.79
CA LEU A 104 -5.06 0.95 10.95
C LEU A 104 -3.90 1.66 10.27
N TYR A 105 -2.81 1.81 10.99
CA TYR A 105 -1.57 2.37 10.51
C TYR A 105 -0.53 1.25 10.38
N VAL A 106 0.07 1.15 9.20
CA VAL A 106 1.09 0.15 8.88
C VAL A 106 2.46 0.80 8.72
N PRO A 107 3.57 0.12 9.06
CA PRO A 107 4.92 0.64 8.82
C PRO A 107 5.12 0.92 7.33
N ALA A 108 5.29 2.20 6.95
CA ALA A 108 5.24 2.64 5.57
C ALA A 108 6.23 1.89 4.67
N GLN A 109 7.51 1.91 5.04
CA GLN A 109 8.58 1.36 4.21
C GLN A 109 8.43 -0.15 4.01
N GLU A 110 8.13 -0.90 5.06
CA GLU A 110 8.02 -2.35 5.00
C GLU A 110 6.77 -2.80 4.26
N PHE A 111 5.64 -2.19 4.60
CA PHE A 111 4.37 -2.52 3.98
C PHE A 111 4.38 -2.21 2.48
N LEU A 112 4.86 -1.02 2.08
CA LEU A 112 4.96 -0.65 0.66
C LEU A 112 5.97 -1.52 -0.09
N LYS A 113 7.06 -1.96 0.56
CA LYS A 113 7.99 -2.93 -0.01
C LYS A 113 7.32 -4.28 -0.26
N ILE A 114 6.55 -4.79 0.70
CA ILE A 114 5.78 -6.04 0.52
C ILE A 114 4.78 -5.88 -0.63
N LEU A 115 4.02 -4.78 -0.67
CA LEU A 115 3.10 -4.52 -1.78
C LEU A 115 3.81 -4.48 -3.13
N LYS A 116 4.97 -3.83 -3.22
CA LYS A 116 5.77 -3.77 -4.45
C LYS A 116 6.15 -5.15 -4.94
N LEU A 117 6.57 -6.03 -4.05
CA LEU A 117 7.05 -7.37 -4.41
C LEU A 117 5.92 -8.35 -4.74
N THR A 118 4.70 -8.11 -4.23
CA THR A 118 3.62 -9.12 -4.27
C THR A 118 2.39 -8.70 -5.04
N VAL A 119 2.03 -7.40 -5.03
CA VAL A 119 0.73 -6.91 -5.49
C VAL A 119 0.85 -5.83 -6.55
N LEU A 120 1.71 -4.83 -6.32
CA LEU A 120 1.85 -3.62 -7.11
C LEU A 120 3.32 -3.35 -7.46
N PRO A 121 3.89 -4.03 -8.46
CA PRO A 121 5.31 -3.82 -8.84
C PRO A 121 5.65 -2.37 -9.20
N GLY A 122 4.68 -1.60 -9.68
CA GLY A 122 4.85 -0.20 -10.05
C GLY A 122 4.74 0.81 -8.89
N ILE A 123 4.67 0.35 -7.63
CA ILE A 123 4.66 1.27 -6.50
C ILE A 123 6.09 1.66 -6.11
N ASN A 124 6.36 2.96 -5.96
CA ASN A 124 7.65 3.47 -5.55
C ASN A 124 7.49 4.51 -4.44
N PHE A 125 8.13 4.27 -3.31
CA PHE A 125 8.10 5.14 -2.15
C PHE A 125 9.46 5.77 -1.90
N ASP A 126 9.52 7.10 -1.93
CA ASP A 126 10.68 7.89 -1.53
C ASP A 126 10.43 8.46 -0.13
N SER A 127 11.04 7.84 0.88
CA SER A 127 10.87 8.24 2.27
C SER A 127 11.50 9.59 2.60
N LYS A 128 12.47 10.07 1.82
CA LYS A 128 13.12 11.37 2.04
C LYS A 128 12.26 12.53 1.53
N LYS A 129 11.51 12.29 0.46
CA LYS A 129 10.60 13.26 -0.15
C LYS A 129 9.18 13.12 0.36
N GLU A 130 8.90 12.10 1.19
CA GLU A 130 7.55 11.74 1.62
C GLU A 130 6.60 11.62 0.42
N PHE A 131 7.08 10.95 -0.63
CA PHE A 131 6.39 10.86 -1.91
C PHE A 131 6.16 9.39 -2.30
N LEU A 132 4.92 9.08 -2.70
CA LEU A 132 4.50 7.77 -3.17
C LEU A 132 4.03 7.87 -4.62
N ASP A 133 4.79 7.27 -5.51
CA ASP A 133 4.44 7.14 -6.92
C ASP A 133 3.78 5.78 -7.18
N ILE A 134 2.61 5.78 -7.78
CA ILE A 134 1.83 4.58 -8.04
C ILE A 134 1.61 4.45 -9.54
N ASP A 135 2.19 3.40 -10.12
CA ASP A 135 1.89 2.98 -11.48
C ASP A 135 1.23 1.59 -11.43
N ILE A 136 -0.08 1.54 -11.63
CA ILE A 136 -0.81 0.28 -11.73
C ILE A 136 -0.61 -0.26 -13.15
N VAL A 137 0.56 -0.81 -13.41
CA VAL A 137 0.84 -1.46 -14.69
C VAL A 137 -0.08 -2.66 -14.83
N ARG A 138 -1.04 -2.56 -15.71
CA ARG A 138 -1.96 -3.66 -16.02
C ARG A 138 -1.31 -4.58 -17.04
N TYR A 139 -0.42 -5.43 -16.59
CA TYR A 139 0.08 -6.49 -17.47
C TYR A 139 -1.07 -7.42 -17.87
N ASN A 140 -1.22 -7.64 -19.15
CA ASN A 140 -2.18 -8.63 -19.64
C ASN A 140 -1.67 -10.05 -19.40
N ILE A 141 -0.34 -10.25 -19.43
CA ILE A 141 0.30 -11.55 -19.20
C ILE A 141 0.47 -11.74 -17.69
N THR A 142 -0.15 -12.80 -17.14
CA THR A 142 -0.13 -13.13 -15.70
C THR A 142 0.72 -14.35 -15.38
N GLY A 143 1.15 -15.10 -16.41
CA GLY A 143 2.02 -16.25 -16.24
C GLY A 143 2.66 -16.67 -17.56
N ILE A 144 3.87 -17.21 -17.46
CA ILE A 144 4.60 -17.84 -18.57
C ILE A 144 5.00 -19.22 -18.10
N HIS A 145 4.62 -20.24 -18.85
CA HIS A 145 5.03 -21.61 -18.64
C HIS A 145 5.79 -22.12 -19.87
N VAL A 146 6.98 -22.69 -19.66
CA VAL A 146 7.83 -23.22 -20.71
C VAL A 146 7.93 -24.72 -20.55
N ASP A 147 7.56 -25.47 -21.59
CA ASP A 147 7.56 -26.92 -21.62
C ASP A 147 8.49 -27.37 -22.76
N VAL A 148 9.62 -27.97 -22.41
CA VAL A 148 10.63 -28.42 -23.38
C VAL A 148 10.38 -29.88 -23.71
N LYS A 149 10.17 -30.19 -24.99
CA LYS A 149 9.95 -31.54 -25.50
C LYS A 149 11.05 -31.91 -26.51
N SER A 150 11.20 -33.18 -26.81
CA SER A 150 12.20 -33.67 -27.78
C SER A 150 12.05 -33.11 -29.17
N ASN A 151 10.84 -32.68 -29.55
CA ASN A 151 10.49 -32.14 -30.86
C ASN A 151 10.24 -30.64 -30.88
N GLY A 152 10.48 -29.90 -29.77
CA GLY A 152 10.30 -28.47 -29.70
C GLY A 152 9.99 -27.95 -28.31
N THR A 153 9.81 -26.63 -28.21
CA THR A 153 9.48 -25.94 -26.98
C THR A 153 8.10 -25.32 -27.07
N ILE A 154 7.24 -25.58 -26.10
CA ILE A 154 5.91 -25.00 -25.99
C ILE A 154 5.97 -23.87 -24.94
N ILE A 155 5.61 -22.65 -25.34
CA ILE A 155 5.47 -21.52 -24.44
C ILE A 155 3.97 -21.24 -24.28
N ARG A 156 3.46 -21.35 -23.04
CA ARG A 156 2.08 -21.00 -22.69
C ARG A 156 2.08 -19.67 -21.95
N LEU A 157 1.30 -18.73 -22.49
CA LEU A 157 1.07 -17.44 -21.85
C LEU A 157 -0.32 -17.44 -21.21
N THR A 158 -0.38 -17.21 -19.89
CA THR A 158 -1.63 -16.98 -19.19
C THR A 158 -1.93 -15.50 -19.22
N THR A 159 -3.11 -15.10 -19.68
CA THR A 159 -3.50 -13.70 -19.80
C THR A 159 -4.79 -13.42 -19.04
N ARG A 160 -4.95 -12.17 -18.55
CA ARG A 160 -6.18 -11.72 -17.88
C ARG A 160 -7.32 -11.48 -18.86
N LYS A 161 -6.98 -11.07 -20.06
CA LYS A 161 -7.92 -10.82 -21.16
C LYS A 161 -7.41 -11.55 -22.40
N PRO A 162 -8.30 -12.12 -23.21
CA PRO A 162 -7.89 -12.70 -24.48
C PRO A 162 -7.22 -11.62 -25.36
N PHE A 163 -6.23 -12.02 -26.13
CA PHE A 163 -5.68 -11.15 -27.17
C PHE A 163 -6.76 -10.94 -28.23
N SER A 164 -6.95 -9.70 -28.66
CA SER A 164 -7.75 -9.41 -29.83
C SER A 164 -6.86 -9.42 -31.06
N ASP A 165 -7.35 -9.95 -32.16
CA ASP A 165 -6.63 -10.05 -33.47
C ASP A 165 -6.16 -8.69 -34.02
N ARG A 166 -6.59 -7.58 -33.43
CA ARG A 166 -6.20 -6.20 -33.80
C ARG A 166 -4.86 -5.75 -33.23
N ASN A 167 -4.24 -6.55 -32.37
CA ASN A 167 -3.01 -6.20 -31.65
C ASN A 167 -1.83 -7.14 -31.96
N ILE A 168 -1.90 -7.88 -33.08
CA ILE A 168 -0.84 -8.73 -33.61
C ILE A 168 -0.25 -8.05 -34.86
#